data_ee055c02a0e3018eee1feb644b53836f
#
_entry.id   ee055c02a0e3018eee1feb644b53836f
#
_cell.length_a   1.000
_cell.length_b   1.000
_cell.length_c   1.000
_cell.angle_alpha   90.00
_cell.angle_beta   90.00
_cell.angle_gamma   90.00
#
_symmetry.space_group_name_H-M   'P 1'
#
loop_
_entity.id
_entity.type
_entity.pdbx_description
1 polymer ?
#
loop_
_entity_poly.entity_id
_entity_poly.type
_entity_poly.pdbx_seq_one_letter_code
_entity_poly.pdbx_strand_id
1 'polypeptide(L)'
;RGVDVQAAQHPYTATQSTLRSYTVPGWVGAGGDTAMVRRFDHPDTVRIIDGQTREMLAIRGGAEKILFADPRPDLNGKTLAQVAEEWDVPAPEAARRILRDWNAAVMNLDLYDVENTRYLAQKPWMMTCTDGRDPRPGQDITHPRVFGAFTKKLKDFALDGDVITLPFAIRSMTGLAADYMGWTDRGYLRVGYAADVAVFDVSRVRDLAT
;
A
#
# COMPACT_ATOMS: atom_id res chain seq x y z
N ARG A 1 22.37 7.33 -20.26
CA ARG A 1 22.19 6.48 -21.45
C ARG A 1 20.80 6.61 -22.07
N GLY A 2 20.12 7.75 -21.87
CA GLY A 2 18.92 8.12 -22.61
C GLY A 2 17.62 7.39 -22.26
N VAL A 3 17.56 6.68 -21.13
CA VAL A 3 16.30 6.11 -20.65
C VAL A 3 15.65 7.14 -19.73
N ASP A 4 14.47 7.61 -20.10
CA ASP A 4 13.63 8.43 -19.24
C ASP A 4 12.90 7.51 -18.25
N VAL A 5 13.13 7.71 -16.96
CA VAL A 5 12.54 6.89 -15.90
C VAL A 5 11.68 7.80 -15.02
N GLN A 6 10.44 7.42 -14.87
CA GLN A 6 9.49 8.04 -13.94
C GLN A 6 9.01 7.01 -12.92
N ALA A 7 8.64 7.47 -11.74
CA ALA A 7 8.05 6.62 -10.71
C ALA A 7 6.94 7.35 -9.95
N ALA A 8 6.11 6.60 -9.25
CA ALA A 8 5.05 7.14 -8.42
C ALA A 8 5.17 6.58 -7.00
N GLN A 9 4.86 7.39 -5.99
CA GLN A 9 4.97 7.06 -4.58
C GLN A 9 3.78 7.63 -3.81
N HIS A 10 3.24 6.85 -2.87
CA HIS A 10 2.38 7.39 -1.82
C HIS A 10 3.21 7.75 -0.56
N PRO A 11 2.79 8.72 0.26
CA PRO A 11 3.58 9.24 1.38
C PRO A 11 3.42 8.47 2.70
N TYR A 12 2.90 7.25 2.67
CA TYR A 12 2.73 6.41 3.86
C TYR A 12 3.84 5.39 3.99
N THR A 13 4.18 5.04 5.23
CA THR A 13 5.16 3.97 5.54
C THR A 13 4.56 2.57 5.50
N ALA A 14 3.23 2.46 5.66
CA ALA A 14 2.50 1.21 5.47
C ALA A 14 2.17 0.96 4.00
N THR A 15 1.94 -0.29 3.64
CA THR A 15 1.41 -0.68 2.32
C THR A 15 0.27 -1.67 2.47
N GLN A 16 -0.51 -1.88 1.41
CA GLN A 16 -1.65 -2.81 1.40
C GLN A 16 -1.52 -3.77 0.23
N SER A 17 -1.82 -5.03 0.49
CA SER A 17 -1.95 -6.08 -0.51
C SER A 17 -2.86 -7.20 0.02
N THR A 18 -2.65 -8.44 -0.40
CA THR A 18 -3.39 -9.60 0.10
C THR A 18 -2.54 -10.47 1.02
N LEU A 19 -3.17 -11.20 1.92
CA LEU A 19 -2.50 -12.15 2.80
C LEU A 19 -1.61 -13.12 2.01
N ARG A 20 -2.13 -13.64 0.90
CA ARG A 20 -1.38 -14.53 0.01
C ARG A 20 -0.07 -13.91 -0.49
N SER A 21 -0.08 -12.65 -0.91
CA SER A 21 1.12 -12.00 -1.45
C SER A 21 2.19 -11.75 -0.39
N TYR A 22 1.81 -11.69 0.89
CA TYR A 22 2.74 -11.46 1.99
C TYR A 22 3.22 -12.74 2.68
N THR A 23 2.49 -13.86 2.53
CA THR A 23 2.76 -15.07 3.30
C THR A 23 2.98 -16.32 2.46
N VAL A 24 2.65 -16.30 1.16
CA VAL A 24 2.74 -17.49 0.31
C VAL A 24 3.84 -17.35 -0.73
N PRO A 25 4.84 -18.24 -0.74
CA PRO A 25 5.85 -18.27 -1.80
C PRO A 25 5.22 -18.46 -3.19
N GLY A 26 5.81 -17.82 -4.21
CA GLY A 26 5.22 -17.78 -5.56
C GLY A 26 4.92 -19.16 -6.15
N TRP A 27 5.79 -20.16 -5.92
CA TRP A 27 5.61 -21.52 -6.41
C TRP A 27 4.39 -22.22 -5.81
N VAL A 28 4.00 -21.87 -4.56
CA VAL A 28 2.84 -22.47 -3.87
C VAL A 28 1.55 -22.04 -4.54
N GLY A 29 1.49 -20.82 -5.05
CA GLY A 29 0.35 -20.30 -5.78
C GLY A 29 0.28 -20.69 -7.25
N ALA A 30 1.33 -21.34 -7.78
CA ALA A 30 1.35 -21.78 -9.18
C ALA A 30 0.27 -22.82 -9.46
N GLY A 31 -0.52 -22.62 -10.51
CA GLY A 31 -1.66 -23.47 -10.86
C GLY A 31 -2.99 -23.05 -10.21
N GLY A 32 -3.04 -21.90 -9.53
CA GLY A 32 -4.26 -21.34 -8.94
C GLY A 32 -4.59 -21.84 -7.55
N ASP A 33 -5.75 -21.41 -7.03
CA ASP A 33 -6.12 -21.62 -5.63
C ASP A 33 -6.32 -23.10 -5.28
N THR A 34 -6.93 -23.88 -6.15
CA THR A 34 -7.08 -25.34 -5.93
C THR A 34 -5.72 -26.03 -5.79
N ALA A 35 -4.73 -25.64 -6.60
CA ALA A 35 -3.39 -26.23 -6.51
C ALA A 35 -2.67 -25.77 -5.23
N MET A 36 -2.88 -24.53 -4.82
CA MET A 36 -2.36 -23.98 -3.56
C MET A 36 -2.91 -24.77 -2.37
N VAL A 37 -4.23 -24.94 -2.29
CA VAL A 37 -4.89 -25.69 -1.19
C VAL A 37 -4.40 -27.14 -1.12
N ARG A 38 -4.23 -27.84 -2.26
CA ARG A 38 -3.66 -29.19 -2.26
C ARG A 38 -2.25 -29.24 -1.67
N ARG A 39 -1.42 -28.21 -1.90
CA ARG A 39 -0.09 -28.12 -1.29
C ARG A 39 -0.16 -27.88 0.22
N PHE A 40 -1.21 -27.24 0.70
CA PHE A 40 -1.47 -27.07 2.13
C PHE A 40 -1.92 -28.38 2.81
N ASP A 41 -2.32 -29.40 2.07
CA ASP A 41 -2.74 -30.69 2.62
C ASP A 41 -1.60 -31.71 2.71
N HIS A 42 -0.46 -31.44 2.06
CA HIS A 42 0.65 -32.39 2.02
C HIS A 42 1.70 -32.06 3.09
N PRO A 43 1.97 -32.94 4.08
CA PRO A 43 2.83 -32.64 5.23
C PRO A 43 4.23 -32.13 4.89
N ASP A 44 4.89 -32.73 3.90
CA ASP A 44 6.24 -32.31 3.51
C ASP A 44 6.24 -30.92 2.88
N THR A 45 5.22 -30.62 2.08
CA THR A 45 5.07 -29.32 1.44
C THR A 45 4.75 -28.24 2.48
N VAL A 46 3.88 -28.53 3.44
CA VAL A 46 3.51 -27.61 4.54
C VAL A 46 4.74 -27.19 5.33
N ARG A 47 5.64 -28.12 5.67
CA ARG A 47 6.86 -27.77 6.41
C ARG A 47 7.73 -26.78 5.66
N ILE A 48 7.86 -26.92 4.34
CA ILE A 48 8.62 -26.01 3.49
C ILE A 48 7.91 -24.65 3.41
N ILE A 49 6.59 -24.66 3.19
CA ILE A 49 5.76 -23.44 3.11
C ILE A 49 5.88 -22.66 4.40
N ASP A 50 5.71 -23.29 5.55
CA ASP A 50 5.77 -22.63 6.86
C ASP A 50 7.15 -22.02 7.14
N GLY A 51 8.22 -22.70 6.71
CA GLY A 51 9.58 -22.15 6.78
C GLY A 51 9.71 -20.86 5.98
N GLN A 52 9.33 -20.91 4.70
CA GLN A 52 9.41 -19.76 3.81
C GLN A 52 8.43 -18.63 4.21
N THR A 53 7.25 -18.98 4.72
CA THR A 53 6.32 -17.98 5.27
C THR A 53 6.94 -17.23 6.45
N ARG A 54 7.65 -17.91 7.37
CA ARG A 54 8.37 -17.23 8.47
C ARG A 54 9.43 -16.27 7.94
N GLU A 55 10.18 -16.65 6.92
CA GLU A 55 11.16 -15.77 6.28
C GLU A 55 10.49 -14.55 5.63
N MET A 56 9.38 -14.76 4.91
CA MET A 56 8.61 -13.68 4.30
C MET A 56 8.03 -12.71 5.35
N LEU A 57 7.55 -13.23 6.47
CA LEU A 57 7.07 -12.41 7.59
C LEU A 57 8.21 -11.66 8.27
N ALA A 58 9.37 -12.30 8.49
CA ALA A 58 10.53 -11.65 9.11
C ALA A 58 11.01 -10.42 8.32
N ILE A 59 11.07 -10.50 6.98
CA ILE A 59 11.42 -9.37 6.11
C ILE A 59 10.40 -8.21 6.25
N ARG A 60 9.18 -8.51 6.66
CA ARG A 60 8.07 -7.55 6.82
C ARG A 60 7.89 -7.04 8.26
N GLY A 61 8.82 -7.36 9.14
CA GLY A 61 8.79 -6.94 10.54
C GLY A 61 7.97 -7.87 11.45
N GLY A 62 7.59 -9.07 10.98
CA GLY A 62 6.86 -10.07 11.77
C GLY A 62 5.34 -10.12 11.51
N ALA A 63 4.69 -11.11 12.07
CA ALA A 63 3.24 -11.29 11.95
C ALA A 63 2.44 -10.17 12.64
N GLU A 64 3.00 -9.51 13.61
CA GLU A 64 2.47 -8.34 14.32
C GLU A 64 2.37 -7.09 13.43
N LYS A 65 3.10 -7.05 12.33
CA LYS A 65 3.02 -5.96 11.33
C LYS A 65 2.03 -6.24 10.20
N ILE A 66 1.44 -7.42 10.12
CA ILE A 66 0.43 -7.77 9.13
C ILE A 66 -0.95 -7.55 9.74
N LEU A 67 -1.56 -6.42 9.42
CA LEU A 67 -2.86 -5.99 9.93
C LEU A 67 -3.96 -6.30 8.91
N PHE A 68 -5.01 -6.99 9.31
CA PHE A 68 -6.18 -7.23 8.46
C PHE A 68 -7.00 -5.95 8.28
N ALA A 69 -7.10 -5.52 7.03
CA ALA A 69 -7.98 -4.45 6.56
C ALA A 69 -9.02 -5.09 5.63
N ASP A 70 -9.91 -5.88 6.21
CA ASP A 70 -10.77 -6.84 5.51
C ASP A 70 -12.21 -6.70 6.00
N PRO A 71 -13.23 -6.87 5.13
CA PRO A 71 -14.62 -6.78 5.55
C PRO A 71 -15.07 -7.92 6.50
N ARG A 72 -14.28 -8.97 6.68
CA ARG A 72 -14.58 -10.05 7.62
C ARG A 72 -14.43 -9.58 9.07
N PRO A 73 -15.51 -9.54 9.87
CA PRO A 73 -15.47 -9.00 11.24
C PRO A 73 -14.55 -9.77 12.18
N ASP A 74 -14.35 -11.07 11.93
CA ASP A 74 -13.48 -11.95 12.73
C ASP A 74 -11.99 -11.67 12.52
N LEU A 75 -11.62 -11.04 11.43
CA LEU A 75 -10.24 -10.68 11.08
C LEU A 75 -9.97 -9.18 11.22
N ASN A 76 -10.93 -8.34 10.84
CA ASN A 76 -10.75 -6.91 10.71
C ASN A 76 -10.16 -6.24 11.96
N GLY A 77 -9.13 -5.42 11.75
CA GLY A 77 -8.45 -4.68 12.81
C GLY A 77 -7.51 -5.52 13.68
N LYS A 78 -7.41 -6.83 13.44
CA LYS A 78 -6.43 -7.70 14.11
C LYS A 78 -5.16 -7.84 13.28
N THR A 79 -4.05 -8.11 13.96
CA THR A 79 -2.83 -8.56 13.28
C THR A 79 -2.85 -10.08 13.07
N LEU A 80 -2.03 -10.56 12.14
CA LEU A 80 -1.86 -12.00 11.94
C LEU A 80 -1.33 -12.69 13.21
N ALA A 81 -0.51 -12.00 14.00
CA ALA A 81 -0.05 -12.52 15.29
C ALA A 81 -1.21 -12.70 16.27
N GLN A 82 -2.12 -11.74 16.40
CA GLN A 82 -3.30 -11.84 17.26
C GLN A 82 -4.23 -12.98 16.84
N VAL A 83 -4.47 -13.14 15.54
CA VAL A 83 -5.29 -14.25 15.04
C VAL A 83 -4.62 -15.60 15.33
N ALA A 84 -3.30 -15.69 15.16
CA ALA A 84 -2.54 -16.91 15.47
C ALA A 84 -2.60 -17.27 16.96
N GLU A 85 -2.51 -16.27 17.83
CA GLU A 85 -2.65 -16.43 19.31
C GLU A 85 -4.07 -16.88 19.67
N GLU A 86 -5.12 -16.25 19.14
CA GLU A 86 -6.51 -16.62 19.38
C GLU A 86 -6.83 -18.07 18.95
N TRP A 87 -6.16 -18.55 17.91
CA TRP A 87 -6.35 -19.91 17.39
C TRP A 87 -5.38 -20.95 17.98
N ASP A 88 -4.49 -20.51 18.86
CA ASP A 88 -3.42 -21.33 19.46
C ASP A 88 -2.59 -22.09 18.41
N VAL A 89 -2.15 -21.36 17.36
CA VAL A 89 -1.35 -21.92 16.26
C VAL A 89 -0.25 -20.93 15.83
N PRO A 90 0.83 -21.45 15.19
CA PRO A 90 1.84 -20.57 14.58
C PRO A 90 1.24 -19.67 13.48
N ALA A 91 1.77 -18.44 13.33
CA ALA A 91 1.31 -17.50 12.31
C ALA A 91 1.28 -18.05 10.86
N PRO A 92 2.24 -18.87 10.40
CA PRO A 92 2.14 -19.52 9.09
C PRO A 92 0.92 -20.43 8.95
N GLU A 93 0.58 -21.13 10.00
CA GLU A 93 -0.60 -22.00 10.00
C GLU A 93 -1.89 -21.18 10.00
N ALA A 94 -1.98 -20.11 10.79
CA ALA A 94 -3.12 -19.19 10.77
C ALA A 94 -3.33 -18.61 9.35
N ALA A 95 -2.25 -18.16 8.70
CA ALA A 95 -2.30 -17.67 7.32
C ALA A 95 -2.82 -18.74 6.35
N ARG A 96 -2.33 -19.98 6.42
CA ARG A 96 -2.81 -21.08 5.57
C ARG A 96 -4.27 -21.43 5.82
N ARG A 97 -4.73 -21.42 7.09
CA ARG A 97 -6.14 -21.67 7.42
C ARG A 97 -7.06 -20.64 6.78
N ILE A 98 -6.69 -19.35 6.87
CA ILE A 98 -7.45 -18.27 6.22
C ILE A 98 -7.45 -18.44 4.70
N LEU A 99 -6.28 -18.71 4.11
CA LEU A 99 -6.09 -18.78 2.65
C LEU A 99 -6.76 -19.99 1.99
N ARG A 100 -7.30 -20.96 2.74
CA ARG A 100 -8.10 -22.05 2.19
C ARG A 100 -9.39 -21.54 1.55
N ASP A 101 -9.99 -20.54 2.18
CA ASP A 101 -11.31 -20.07 1.80
C ASP A 101 -11.32 -18.58 1.40
N TRP A 102 -10.33 -17.81 1.85
CA TRP A 102 -10.35 -16.37 1.72
C TRP A 102 -8.96 -15.74 1.59
N ASN A 103 -8.76 -14.95 0.54
CA ASN A 103 -7.54 -14.17 0.38
C ASN A 103 -7.73 -12.76 0.93
N ALA A 104 -7.63 -12.63 2.25
CA ALA A 104 -7.90 -11.41 2.99
C ALA A 104 -7.02 -10.23 2.54
N ALA A 105 -7.60 -9.03 2.56
CA ALA A 105 -6.85 -7.79 2.42
C ALA A 105 -6.07 -7.48 3.70
N VAL A 106 -4.79 -7.18 3.56
CA VAL A 106 -3.92 -6.88 4.69
C VAL A 106 -3.05 -5.67 4.42
N MET A 107 -2.75 -4.92 5.48
CA MET A 107 -1.70 -3.89 5.48
C MET A 107 -0.43 -4.46 6.12
N ASN A 108 0.73 -4.07 5.60
CA ASN A 108 2.00 -4.24 6.29
C ASN A 108 2.40 -2.90 6.89
N LEU A 109 2.34 -2.82 8.21
CA LEU A 109 2.64 -1.62 8.97
C LEU A 109 4.14 -1.36 8.97
N ASP A 110 4.53 -0.09 8.83
CA ASP A 110 5.92 0.39 8.91
C ASP A 110 6.90 -0.35 7.97
N LEU A 111 6.41 -0.79 6.80
CA LEU A 111 7.26 -1.48 5.83
C LEU A 111 8.31 -0.56 5.21
N TYR A 112 7.93 0.67 4.94
CA TYR A 112 8.81 1.65 4.30
C TYR A 112 9.47 2.54 5.35
N ASP A 113 10.77 2.71 5.21
CA ASP A 113 11.54 3.67 6.00
C ASP A 113 11.11 5.12 5.68
N VAL A 114 10.91 5.93 6.72
CA VAL A 114 10.42 7.29 6.58
C VAL A 114 11.43 8.20 5.87
N GLU A 115 12.73 8.02 6.13
CA GLU A 115 13.77 8.85 5.52
C GLU A 115 13.95 8.50 4.04
N ASN A 116 13.87 7.22 3.69
CA ASN A 116 13.84 6.80 2.30
C ASN A 116 12.61 7.35 1.56
N THR A 117 11.45 7.36 2.22
CA THR A 117 10.21 7.92 1.67
C THR A 117 10.37 9.41 1.40
N ARG A 118 10.95 10.16 2.34
CA ARG A 118 11.27 11.59 2.19
C ARG A 118 12.32 11.85 1.11
N TYR A 119 13.39 11.06 1.09
CA TYR A 119 14.43 11.17 0.08
C TYR A 119 13.90 10.98 -1.35
N LEU A 120 13.07 9.96 -1.56
CA LEU A 120 12.46 9.69 -2.86
C LEU A 120 11.48 10.79 -3.27
N ALA A 121 10.72 11.34 -2.33
CA ALA A 121 9.77 12.42 -2.60
C ALA A 121 10.43 13.70 -3.17
N GLN A 122 11.74 13.91 -2.93
CA GLN A 122 12.50 15.04 -3.45
C GLN A 122 12.96 14.87 -4.91
N LYS A 123 12.76 13.69 -5.49
CA LYS A 123 13.24 13.44 -6.86
C LYS A 123 12.33 14.11 -7.90
N PRO A 124 12.89 14.81 -8.90
CA PRO A 124 12.09 15.57 -9.87
C PRO A 124 11.22 14.69 -10.79
N TRP A 125 11.51 13.39 -10.83
CA TRP A 125 10.81 12.37 -11.57
C TRP A 125 9.81 11.56 -10.72
N MET A 126 9.65 11.89 -9.41
CA MET A 126 8.76 11.14 -8.52
C MET A 126 7.37 11.79 -8.49
N MET A 127 6.41 11.13 -9.09
CA MET A 127 5.00 11.49 -9.03
C MET A 127 4.38 11.10 -7.67
N THR A 128 3.23 11.66 -7.38
CA THR A 128 2.41 11.25 -6.24
C THR A 128 1.25 10.39 -6.73
N CYS A 129 1.00 9.29 -6.05
CA CYS A 129 -0.14 8.42 -6.30
C CYS A 129 -0.85 8.03 -5.00
N THR A 130 -2.04 7.47 -5.11
CA THR A 130 -2.75 6.81 -4.00
C THR A 130 -2.37 5.35 -3.89
N ASP A 131 -2.01 4.71 -4.99
CA ASP A 131 -1.87 3.24 -5.11
C ASP A 131 -3.08 2.52 -4.49
N GLY A 132 -4.24 3.15 -4.61
CA GLY A 132 -5.50 2.71 -4.03
C GLY A 132 -6.46 2.17 -5.07
N ARG A 133 -7.41 1.38 -4.59
CA ARG A 133 -8.60 1.00 -5.37
C ARG A 133 -9.66 2.07 -5.21
N ASP A 134 -10.71 2.02 -6.03
CA ASP A 134 -11.91 2.82 -5.83
C ASP A 134 -12.71 2.28 -4.64
N PRO A 135 -12.67 2.91 -3.46
CA PRO A 135 -13.34 2.40 -2.28
C PRO A 135 -14.80 2.83 -2.29
N ARG A 136 -15.67 1.95 -1.80
CA ARG A 136 -17.06 2.30 -1.55
C ARG A 136 -17.18 2.94 -0.16
N PRO A 137 -17.56 4.19 -0.05
CA PRO A 137 -17.69 4.86 1.24
C PRO A 137 -18.57 4.07 2.20
N GLY A 138 -18.06 3.79 3.41
CA GLY A 138 -18.76 3.06 4.45
C GLY A 138 -18.92 1.55 4.24
N GLN A 139 -18.35 0.99 3.18
CA GLN A 139 -18.41 -0.45 2.90
C GLN A 139 -17.05 -1.13 2.89
N ASP A 140 -16.03 -0.44 2.39
CA ASP A 140 -14.70 -1.01 2.24
C ASP A 140 -13.78 -0.49 3.35
N ILE A 141 -13.11 -1.41 4.03
CA ILE A 141 -11.99 -1.10 4.89
C ILE A 141 -10.75 -1.11 4.00
N THR A 142 -10.05 0.00 3.98
CA THR A 142 -8.93 0.18 3.06
C THR A 142 -7.81 0.99 3.70
N HIS A 143 -6.64 0.94 3.08
CA HIS A 143 -5.50 1.75 3.50
C HIS A 143 -5.83 3.25 3.38
N PRO A 144 -5.51 4.07 4.40
CA PRO A 144 -5.77 5.52 4.39
C PRO A 144 -5.21 6.25 3.16
N ARG A 145 -4.20 5.70 2.49
CA ARG A 145 -3.60 6.29 1.27
C ARG A 145 -4.60 6.57 0.16
N VAL A 146 -5.68 5.82 0.11
CA VAL A 146 -6.74 5.98 -0.90
C VAL A 146 -7.36 7.37 -0.85
N PHE A 147 -7.55 7.90 0.36
CA PHE A 147 -8.17 9.20 0.58
C PHE A 147 -7.15 10.29 0.90
N GLY A 148 -6.12 9.97 1.68
CA GLY A 148 -5.24 10.94 2.30
C GLY A 148 -3.89 11.18 1.61
N ALA A 149 -3.51 10.42 0.58
CA ALA A 149 -2.15 10.50 0.02
C ALA A 149 -1.75 11.90 -0.44
N PHE A 150 -2.63 12.61 -1.11
CA PHE A 150 -2.33 13.97 -1.61
C PHE A 150 -2.28 15.00 -0.49
N THR A 151 -3.26 14.99 0.41
CA THR A 151 -3.31 15.91 1.55
C THR A 151 -2.17 15.66 2.53
N LYS A 152 -1.82 14.39 2.79
CA LYS A 152 -0.66 14.02 3.60
C LYS A 152 0.65 14.55 3.01
N LYS A 153 0.87 14.38 1.70
CA LYS A 153 2.08 14.90 1.07
C LYS A 153 2.16 16.42 1.14
N LEU A 154 1.05 17.12 0.92
CA LEU A 154 1.00 18.58 1.08
C LEU A 154 1.36 18.97 2.51
N LYS A 155 0.71 18.38 3.51
CA LYS A 155 0.88 18.74 4.92
C LYS A 155 2.26 18.34 5.44
N ASP A 156 2.57 17.04 5.41
CA ASP A 156 3.70 16.48 6.14
C ASP A 156 5.04 16.68 5.39
N PHE A 157 5.01 16.89 4.07
CA PHE A 157 6.24 16.99 3.29
C PHE A 157 6.52 18.42 2.83
N ALA A 158 5.48 19.23 2.54
CA ALA A 158 5.67 20.55 2.00
C ALA A 158 5.39 21.70 3.00
N LEU A 159 4.35 21.56 3.84
CA LEU A 159 3.94 22.64 4.74
C LEU A 159 4.63 22.58 6.10
N ASP A 160 4.70 21.38 6.71
CA ASP A 160 5.26 21.22 8.06
C ASP A 160 6.67 20.62 8.04
N GLY A 161 6.98 19.79 7.04
CA GLY A 161 8.17 18.92 7.07
C GLY A 161 9.40 19.48 6.37
N ASP A 162 9.30 20.59 5.64
CA ASP A 162 10.39 21.20 4.85
C ASP A 162 11.16 20.20 3.93
N VAL A 163 10.49 19.10 3.53
CA VAL A 163 11.10 18.07 2.67
C VAL A 163 11.15 18.55 1.23
N ILE A 164 10.07 19.17 0.77
CA ILE A 164 9.89 19.72 -0.59
C ILE A 164 9.13 21.04 -0.52
N THR A 165 9.27 21.87 -1.55
CA THR A 165 8.47 23.11 -1.63
C THR A 165 7.01 22.81 -2.04
N LEU A 166 6.08 23.68 -1.67
CA LEU A 166 4.67 23.55 -2.08
C LEU A 166 4.51 23.48 -3.61
N PRO A 167 5.14 24.36 -4.42
CA PRO A 167 5.09 24.23 -5.88
C PRO A 167 5.60 22.88 -6.42
N PHE A 168 6.66 22.34 -5.80
CA PHE A 168 7.18 21.01 -6.17
C PHE A 168 6.17 19.91 -5.84
N ALA A 169 5.55 19.95 -4.66
CA ALA A 169 4.50 19.01 -4.28
C ALA A 169 3.34 19.05 -5.28
N ILE A 170 2.82 20.25 -5.59
CA ILE A 170 1.73 20.44 -6.58
C ILE A 170 2.13 19.86 -7.94
N ARG A 171 3.32 20.19 -8.45
CA ARG A 171 3.80 19.66 -9.72
C ARG A 171 3.82 18.13 -9.74
N SER A 172 4.28 17.50 -8.66
CA SER A 172 4.35 16.02 -8.55
C SER A 172 2.97 15.34 -8.57
N MET A 173 1.90 16.09 -8.29
CA MET A 173 0.51 15.63 -8.24
C MET A 173 -0.28 15.95 -9.51
N THR A 174 0.24 16.84 -10.35
CA THR A 174 -0.50 17.43 -11.50
C THR A 174 0.33 17.38 -12.78
N GLY A 175 1.15 18.39 -13.02
CA GLY A 175 1.90 18.56 -14.26
C GLY A 175 2.83 17.42 -14.58
N LEU A 176 3.55 16.87 -13.60
CA LEU A 176 4.46 15.76 -13.84
C LEU A 176 3.73 14.50 -14.31
N ALA A 177 2.57 14.20 -13.72
CA ALA A 177 1.76 13.08 -14.15
C ALA A 177 1.13 13.31 -15.53
N ALA A 178 0.66 14.53 -15.82
CA ALA A 178 0.14 14.90 -17.13
C ALA A 178 1.19 14.80 -18.23
N ASP A 179 2.39 15.31 -17.97
CA ASP A 179 3.54 15.22 -18.90
C ASP A 179 3.89 13.74 -19.20
N TYR A 180 3.94 12.90 -18.18
CA TYR A 180 4.23 11.47 -18.33
C TYR A 180 3.15 10.74 -19.14
N MET A 181 1.89 11.05 -18.89
CA MET A 181 0.75 10.45 -19.58
C MET A 181 0.53 11.02 -21.01
N GLY A 182 1.30 12.05 -21.40
CA GLY A 182 1.15 12.72 -22.67
C GLY A 182 -0.14 13.54 -22.80
N TRP A 183 -0.72 13.99 -21.69
CA TRP A 183 -1.89 14.84 -21.70
C TRP A 183 -1.48 16.28 -22.06
N THR A 184 -2.12 16.82 -23.10
CA THR A 184 -1.76 18.13 -23.68
C THR A 184 -2.66 19.28 -23.23
N ASP A 185 -3.71 18.98 -22.47
CA ASP A 185 -4.79 19.91 -22.13
C ASP A 185 -5.08 20.04 -20.62
N ARG A 186 -4.25 19.44 -19.75
CA ARG A 186 -4.46 19.45 -18.30
C ARG A 186 -3.15 19.33 -17.51
N GLY A 187 -3.24 19.37 -16.19
CA GLY A 187 -2.08 19.32 -15.27
C GLY A 187 -1.45 20.68 -15.00
N TYR A 188 -1.84 21.71 -15.74
CA TYR A 188 -1.36 23.09 -15.60
C TYR A 188 -2.50 24.10 -15.75
N LEU A 189 -2.39 25.23 -15.04
CA LEU A 189 -3.31 26.36 -15.20
C LEU A 189 -2.85 27.19 -16.41
N ARG A 190 -3.46 26.95 -17.57
CA ARG A 190 -3.16 27.62 -18.83
C ARG A 190 -4.45 27.94 -19.59
N VAL A 191 -4.44 29.05 -20.36
CA VAL A 191 -5.55 29.37 -21.26
C VAL A 191 -5.73 28.26 -22.28
N GLY A 192 -6.97 27.81 -22.46
CA GLY A 192 -7.31 26.71 -23.37
C GLY A 192 -7.20 25.30 -22.77
N TYR A 193 -6.72 25.16 -21.54
CA TYR A 193 -6.69 23.88 -20.82
C TYR A 193 -8.02 23.59 -20.12
N ALA A 194 -8.28 22.33 -19.84
CA ALA A 194 -9.41 21.91 -19.04
C ALA A 194 -9.35 22.58 -17.66
N ALA A 195 -10.50 23.08 -17.19
CA ALA A 195 -10.61 23.79 -15.92
C ALA A 195 -10.73 22.82 -14.72
N ASP A 196 -9.86 21.82 -14.66
CA ASP A 196 -9.74 20.90 -13.51
C ASP A 196 -8.97 21.61 -12.39
N VAL A 197 -9.66 22.41 -11.57
CA VAL A 197 -9.07 23.31 -10.59
C VAL A 197 -9.41 22.84 -9.17
N ALA A 198 -8.38 22.56 -8.36
CA ALA A 198 -8.51 22.35 -6.93
C ALA A 198 -8.18 23.65 -6.17
N VAL A 199 -9.09 24.09 -5.29
CA VAL A 199 -8.90 25.22 -4.40
C VAL A 199 -8.87 24.72 -2.97
N PHE A 200 -7.84 25.08 -2.22
CA PHE A 200 -7.69 24.64 -0.84
C PHE A 200 -7.05 25.73 0.04
N ASP A 201 -7.35 25.68 1.32
CA ASP A 201 -6.75 26.55 2.33
C ASP A 201 -5.53 25.83 2.94
N VAL A 202 -4.34 26.38 2.72
CA VAL A 202 -3.07 25.81 3.21
C VAL A 202 -3.02 25.67 4.73
N SER A 203 -3.72 26.54 5.47
CA SER A 203 -3.80 26.47 6.94
C SER A 203 -4.67 25.32 7.45
N ARG A 204 -5.51 24.76 6.58
CA ARG A 204 -6.50 23.73 6.93
C ARG A 204 -6.20 22.37 6.30
N VAL A 205 -5.28 22.30 5.34
CA VAL A 205 -4.88 21.03 4.72
C VAL A 205 -4.30 20.09 5.77
N ARG A 206 -4.85 18.91 5.85
CA ARG A 206 -4.37 17.83 6.73
C ARG A 206 -4.85 16.47 6.23
N ASP A 207 -4.12 15.42 6.59
CA ASP A 207 -4.57 14.05 6.43
C ASP A 207 -5.58 13.71 7.55
N LEU A 208 -6.78 13.31 7.17
CA LEU A 208 -7.83 12.84 8.08
C LEU A 208 -8.13 11.35 7.87
N ALA A 209 -7.41 10.71 6.95
CA ALA A 209 -7.59 9.30 6.68
C ALA A 209 -6.86 8.47 7.74
N THR A 210 -7.58 7.58 8.41
CA THR A 210 -7.09 6.69 9.47
C THR A 210 -7.46 5.24 9.16
#